data_57a0b01b45293570b661a14e7679a65d
#
_entry.id   57a0b01b45293570b661a14e7679a65d
#
_cell.length_a   1.000
_cell.length_b   1.000
_cell.length_c   1.000
_cell.angle_alpha   90.00
_cell.angle_beta   90.00
_cell.angle_gamma   90.00
#
_symmetry.space_group_name_H-M   'P 1'
#
loop_
_entity.id
_entity.type
_entity.pdbx_description
1 polymer ?
#
loop_
_entity_poly.entity_id
_entity_poly.type
_entity_poly.pdbx_seq_one_letter_code
_entity_poly.pdbx_strand_id
1 'polypeptide(L)'
;VTIPIIILIILSFLALLLIFVRMGVDVKLPDYARSAAKECECGGSMTIGSREVQEDNFGVSETRHGVMAVLADGMGKHYGGKIASRIAVESFQELFQGYDAFHNPQYYFRKAFQTANKKILSQLDEGRGAASVAAVMIHERKMYYALAGDVKIAVYRKGDLVPVSSGHTIDKLAQEKFKEGKLTRQDAVALLEHHRLYNYVGQDGFRDIEFFDKPITLYGGEIVALMSDGLYDGVSWRSMEECLAQEGSCKEKALELVEFINRKQDDNKDNASVILLRVL
;
A
#
# COMPACT_ATOMS: atom_id res chain seq x y z
N VAL A 1 33.17 -14.12 63.14
CA VAL A 1 32.89 -15.32 62.27
C VAL A 1 31.40 -15.43 61.89
N THR A 2 30.49 -14.86 62.67
CA THR A 2 29.03 -15.00 62.42
C THR A 2 28.45 -14.11 61.37
N ILE A 3 28.95 -12.87 61.19
CA ILE A 3 28.42 -11.89 60.24
C ILE A 3 28.59 -12.33 58.75
N PRO A 4 29.79 -12.78 58.30
CA PRO A 4 29.95 -13.24 56.92
C PRO A 4 29.13 -14.48 56.57
N ILE A 5 28.89 -15.36 57.55
CA ILE A 5 28.05 -16.56 57.36
C ILE A 5 26.58 -16.16 57.20
N ILE A 6 26.08 -15.19 57.95
CA ILE A 6 24.71 -14.66 57.83
C ILE A 6 24.51 -13.99 56.45
N ILE A 7 25.48 -13.20 56.00
CA ILE A 7 25.45 -12.57 54.65
C ILE A 7 25.41 -13.63 53.55
N LEU A 8 26.20 -14.71 53.68
CA LEU A 8 26.22 -15.80 52.70
C LEU A 8 24.87 -16.55 52.64
N ILE A 9 24.25 -16.78 53.78
CA ILE A 9 22.91 -17.40 53.86
C ILE A 9 21.86 -16.50 53.21
N ILE A 10 21.88 -15.20 53.49
CA ILE A 10 20.93 -14.23 52.90
C ILE A 10 21.09 -14.17 51.37
N LEU A 11 22.32 -14.11 50.86
CA LEU A 11 22.61 -14.11 49.42
C LEU A 11 22.17 -15.42 48.75
N SER A 12 22.39 -16.56 49.40
CA SER A 12 21.94 -17.87 48.90
C SER A 12 20.41 -17.97 48.87
N PHE A 13 19.73 -17.43 49.87
CA PHE A 13 18.26 -17.39 49.92
C PHE A 13 17.69 -16.45 48.86
N LEU A 14 18.34 -15.29 48.62
CA LEU A 14 17.96 -14.36 47.59
C LEU A 14 18.16 -14.96 46.17
N ALA A 15 19.26 -15.69 45.97
CA ALA A 15 19.52 -16.40 44.72
C ALA A 15 18.51 -17.52 44.46
N LEU A 16 18.15 -18.29 45.48
CA LEU A 16 17.10 -19.31 45.43
C LEU A 16 15.73 -18.70 45.17
N LEU A 17 15.40 -17.57 45.79
CA LEU A 17 14.15 -16.85 45.57
C LEU A 17 14.07 -16.33 44.12
N LEU A 18 15.17 -15.78 43.58
CA LEU A 18 15.26 -15.35 42.20
C LEU A 18 15.12 -16.51 41.19
N ILE A 19 15.71 -17.68 41.52
CA ILE A 19 15.53 -18.90 40.74
C ILE A 19 14.09 -19.40 40.82
N PHE A 20 13.47 -19.37 41.99
CA PHE A 20 12.05 -19.75 42.15
C PHE A 20 11.08 -18.78 41.46
N VAL A 21 11.35 -17.47 41.53
CA VAL A 21 10.62 -16.45 40.78
C VAL A 21 10.80 -16.66 39.29
N ARG A 22 12.01 -17.01 38.84
CA ARG A 22 12.28 -17.30 37.43
C ARG A 22 11.67 -18.63 36.95
N MET A 23 11.56 -19.64 37.81
CA MET A 23 10.89 -20.91 37.52
C MET A 23 9.36 -20.84 37.70
N GLY A 24 8.87 -19.96 38.59
CA GLY A 24 7.45 -19.71 38.77
C GLY A 24 6.86 -18.64 37.83
N VAL A 25 7.71 -17.84 37.19
CA VAL A 25 7.43 -17.06 36.01
C VAL A 25 7.81 -17.90 34.78
N ASP A 26 7.32 -19.13 34.68
CA ASP A 26 6.74 -19.56 33.42
C ASP A 26 5.52 -18.65 33.23
N VAL A 27 5.79 -17.41 32.80
CA VAL A 27 4.85 -16.65 32.03
C VAL A 27 4.50 -17.63 30.92
N LYS A 28 3.35 -18.29 31.03
CA LYS A 28 2.59 -18.69 29.87
C LYS A 28 2.46 -17.39 29.09
N LEU A 29 3.44 -17.11 28.25
CA LEU A 29 3.25 -16.24 27.12
C LEU A 29 1.94 -16.75 26.54
N PRO A 30 0.87 -15.95 26.55
CA PRO A 30 -0.36 -16.42 25.94
C PRO A 30 0.05 -16.97 24.59
N ASP A 31 -0.51 -18.10 24.20
CA ASP A 31 -0.27 -18.82 22.96
C ASP A 31 -0.43 -17.89 21.72
N TYR A 32 0.46 -16.93 21.55
CA TYR A 32 0.66 -16.16 20.32
C TYR A 32 1.38 -16.98 19.25
N ALA A 33 1.66 -18.24 19.54
CA ALA A 33 2.05 -19.24 18.57
C ALA A 33 0.84 -19.95 17.92
N ARG A 34 -0.39 -19.45 18.04
CA ARG A 34 -1.38 -19.66 17.00
C ARG A 34 -0.83 -18.93 15.80
N SER A 35 -0.35 -19.69 14.81
CA SER A 35 -0.18 -19.24 13.45
C SER A 35 -1.36 -18.31 13.17
N ALA A 36 -1.13 -16.99 13.10
CA ALA A 36 -2.18 -16.03 12.83
C ALA A 36 -2.78 -16.53 11.51
N ALA A 37 -4.07 -16.88 11.53
CA ALA A 37 -4.72 -17.36 10.33
C ALA A 37 -4.47 -16.32 9.25
N LYS A 38 -4.00 -16.75 8.09
CA LYS A 38 -3.68 -15.86 6.99
C LYS A 38 -4.94 -15.06 6.65
N GLU A 39 -4.93 -13.75 6.85
CA GLU A 39 -6.12 -12.90 6.65
C GLU A 39 -6.44 -12.71 5.18
N CYS A 40 -5.41 -12.70 4.32
CA CYS A 40 -5.57 -12.44 2.90
C CYS A 40 -4.69 -13.38 2.08
N GLU A 41 -5.21 -13.81 0.94
CA GLU A 41 -4.41 -14.34 -0.15
C GLU A 41 -3.92 -13.17 -1.00
N CYS A 42 -2.61 -13.07 -1.24
CA CYS A 42 -2.01 -11.97 -1.96
C CYS A 42 -1.42 -12.45 -3.29
N GLY A 43 -1.58 -11.66 -4.34
CA GLY A 43 -0.94 -11.87 -5.64
C GLY A 43 -0.66 -10.55 -6.33
N GLY A 44 0.46 -10.45 -7.02
CA GLY A 44 0.82 -9.26 -7.79
C GLY A 44 1.54 -9.63 -9.07
N SER A 45 1.39 -8.77 -10.08
CA SER A 45 2.04 -8.88 -11.37
C SER A 45 2.29 -7.51 -11.97
N MET A 46 3.30 -7.42 -12.84
CA MET A 46 3.61 -6.22 -13.60
C MET A 46 4.18 -6.56 -14.98
N THR A 47 4.03 -5.64 -15.92
CA THR A 47 4.69 -5.67 -17.22
C THR A 47 5.31 -4.32 -17.54
N ILE A 48 6.42 -4.37 -18.27
CA ILE A 48 7.10 -3.17 -18.77
C ILE A 48 6.34 -2.50 -19.94
N GLY A 49 5.40 -3.24 -20.55
CA GLY A 49 4.71 -2.76 -21.76
C GLY A 49 5.66 -2.57 -22.93
N SER A 50 5.62 -1.40 -23.55
CA SER A 50 6.52 -1.01 -24.65
C SER A 50 7.62 -0.03 -24.19
N ARG A 51 7.73 0.23 -22.89
CA ARG A 51 8.71 1.14 -22.31
C ARG A 51 10.09 0.50 -22.23
N GLU A 52 11.15 1.31 -22.16
CA GLU A 52 12.52 0.82 -21.98
C GLU A 52 12.83 0.48 -20.49
N VAL A 53 12.11 1.12 -19.57
CA VAL A 53 12.33 1.00 -18.12
C VAL A 53 11.02 0.64 -17.43
N GLN A 54 11.07 -0.30 -16.49
CA GLN A 54 9.99 -0.53 -15.55
C GLN A 54 10.13 0.49 -14.43
N GLU A 55 9.20 1.43 -14.34
CA GLU A 55 9.15 2.48 -13.33
C GLU A 55 8.10 2.20 -12.25
N ASP A 56 7.16 1.28 -12.51
CA ASP A 56 6.28 0.77 -11.45
C ASP A 56 7.03 -0.11 -10.47
N ASN A 57 6.61 -0.08 -9.22
CA ASN A 57 7.08 -0.99 -8.18
C ASN A 57 5.96 -1.30 -7.19
N PHE A 58 6.00 -2.47 -6.58
CA PHE A 58 5.06 -2.80 -5.54
C PHE A 58 5.66 -3.71 -4.46
N GLY A 59 5.01 -3.74 -3.30
CA GLY A 59 5.38 -4.60 -2.19
C GLY A 59 4.18 -5.02 -1.36
N VAL A 60 4.28 -6.23 -0.81
CA VAL A 60 3.34 -6.75 0.19
C VAL A 60 4.13 -7.13 1.42
N SER A 61 3.63 -6.77 2.59
CA SER A 61 4.22 -7.14 3.88
C SER A 61 3.15 -7.72 4.79
N GLU A 62 3.42 -8.90 5.32
CA GLU A 62 2.54 -9.59 6.26
C GLU A 62 3.19 -9.58 7.65
N THR A 63 2.40 -9.26 8.66
CA THR A 63 2.79 -9.34 10.07
C THR A 63 1.71 -10.10 10.84
N ARG A 64 1.98 -10.41 12.10
CA ARG A 64 0.95 -10.99 13.00
C ARG A 64 -0.27 -10.08 13.20
N HIS A 65 -0.17 -8.81 12.85
CA HIS A 65 -1.22 -7.82 13.04
C HIS A 65 -2.00 -7.50 11.75
N GLY A 66 -1.65 -8.13 10.62
CA GLY A 66 -2.35 -7.94 9.35
C GLY A 66 -1.41 -7.78 8.16
N VAL A 67 -1.98 -7.35 7.04
CA VAL A 67 -1.32 -7.24 5.74
C VAL A 67 -1.26 -5.79 5.31
N MET A 68 -0.13 -5.39 4.72
CA MET A 68 0.02 -4.11 4.02
C MET A 68 0.45 -4.38 2.58
N ALA A 69 -0.20 -3.72 1.63
CA ALA A 69 0.22 -3.67 0.24
C ALA A 69 0.44 -2.21 -0.18
N VAL A 70 1.48 -1.98 -0.96
CA VAL A 70 1.81 -0.68 -1.53
C VAL A 70 2.17 -0.84 -2.99
N LEU A 71 1.63 0.03 -3.85
CA LEU A 71 1.97 0.16 -5.25
C LEU A 71 2.40 1.59 -5.52
N ALA A 72 3.50 1.74 -6.23
CA ALA A 72 4.07 3.01 -6.63
C ALA A 72 4.31 3.00 -8.14
N ASP A 73 3.68 3.95 -8.83
CA ASP A 73 3.87 4.24 -10.24
C ASP A 73 4.86 5.39 -10.35
N GLY A 74 6.02 5.09 -10.93
CA GLY A 74 7.15 6.00 -10.98
C GLY A 74 7.15 6.86 -12.24
N MET A 75 7.45 8.14 -12.09
CA MET A 75 7.57 9.08 -13.21
C MET A 75 8.85 9.90 -13.08
N GLY A 76 9.48 10.20 -14.20
CA GLY A 76 10.67 11.04 -14.18
C GLY A 76 11.54 10.93 -15.42
N LYS A 77 12.72 11.55 -15.34
CA LYS A 77 13.72 11.50 -16.41
C LYS A 77 14.74 10.41 -16.13
N HIS A 78 15.22 9.77 -17.19
CA HIS A 78 16.18 8.66 -17.13
C HIS A 78 15.63 7.51 -16.28
N TYR A 79 16.22 7.24 -15.12
CA TYR A 79 15.79 6.20 -14.16
C TYR A 79 15.10 6.80 -12.93
N GLY A 80 14.71 8.09 -12.98
CA GLY A 80 14.19 8.81 -11.83
C GLY A 80 12.90 8.19 -11.28
N GLY A 81 11.96 7.83 -12.14
CA GLY A 81 10.72 7.17 -11.75
C GLY A 81 10.96 5.81 -11.09
N LYS A 82 11.83 4.98 -11.68
CA LYS A 82 12.23 3.69 -11.10
C LYS A 82 12.84 3.83 -9.71
N ILE A 83 13.69 4.85 -9.51
CA ILE A 83 14.31 5.08 -8.20
C ILE A 83 13.26 5.57 -7.21
N ALA A 84 12.40 6.51 -7.62
CA ALA A 84 11.36 7.07 -6.76
C ALA A 84 10.34 6.01 -6.32
N SER A 85 9.82 5.20 -7.24
CA SER A 85 8.86 4.12 -6.92
C SER A 85 9.46 3.09 -5.96
N ARG A 86 10.73 2.69 -6.18
CA ARG A 86 11.44 1.79 -5.28
C ARG A 86 11.58 2.36 -3.87
N ILE A 87 12.04 3.62 -3.75
CA ILE A 87 12.20 4.29 -2.45
C ILE A 87 10.86 4.39 -1.73
N ALA A 88 9.78 4.68 -2.47
CA ALA A 88 8.45 4.75 -1.91
C ALA A 88 8.05 3.39 -1.30
N VAL A 89 8.10 2.31 -2.08
CA VAL A 89 7.76 0.95 -1.62
C VAL A 89 8.59 0.53 -0.41
N GLU A 90 9.91 0.67 -0.48
CA GLU A 90 10.83 0.33 0.61
C GLU A 90 10.48 1.12 1.90
N SER A 91 10.17 2.42 1.78
CA SER A 91 9.83 3.26 2.93
C SER A 91 8.56 2.80 3.66
N PHE A 92 7.54 2.37 2.91
CA PHE A 92 6.31 1.83 3.48
C PHE A 92 6.56 0.49 4.18
N GLN A 93 7.32 -0.41 3.55
CA GLN A 93 7.60 -1.74 4.10
C GLN A 93 8.48 -1.68 5.34
N GLU A 94 9.54 -0.87 5.35
CA GLU A 94 10.41 -0.68 6.50
C GLU A 94 9.64 -0.17 7.72
N LEU A 95 8.78 0.84 7.53
CA LEU A 95 7.97 1.39 8.61
C LEU A 95 6.91 0.43 9.11
N PHE A 96 6.33 -0.38 8.22
CA PHE A 96 5.30 -1.36 8.59
C PHE A 96 5.86 -2.48 9.47
N GLN A 97 7.09 -2.91 9.22
CA GLN A 97 7.75 -3.93 10.03
C GLN A 97 8.21 -3.41 11.40
N GLY A 98 8.56 -2.14 11.48
CA GLY A 98 9.10 -1.51 12.69
C GLY A 98 8.08 -0.84 13.61
N TYR A 99 6.80 -0.82 13.23
CA TYR A 99 5.78 -0.05 13.92
C TYR A 99 4.42 -0.76 13.91
N ASP A 100 3.68 -0.69 15.02
CA ASP A 100 2.29 -1.14 15.03
C ASP A 100 1.40 -0.15 14.27
N ALA A 101 1.31 -0.35 12.95
CA ALA A 101 0.60 0.52 12.02
C ALA A 101 -0.92 0.55 12.29
N PHE A 102 -1.47 -0.51 12.88
CA PHE A 102 -2.91 -0.64 13.14
C PHE A 102 -3.37 0.13 14.37
N HIS A 103 -2.44 0.48 15.29
CA HIS A 103 -2.78 1.32 16.43
C HIS A 103 -3.23 2.72 15.99
N ASN A 104 -2.57 3.31 14.99
CA ASN A 104 -2.95 4.59 14.38
C ASN A 104 -2.64 4.59 12.88
N PRO A 105 -3.55 4.04 12.04
CA PRO A 105 -3.34 3.90 10.60
C PRO A 105 -3.05 5.20 9.88
N GLN A 106 -3.75 6.28 10.22
CA GLN A 106 -3.52 7.59 9.58
C GLN A 106 -2.14 8.16 9.90
N TYR A 107 -1.66 8.00 11.13
CA TYR A 107 -0.31 8.41 11.50
C TYR A 107 0.75 7.60 10.77
N TYR A 108 0.56 6.27 10.68
CA TYR A 108 1.46 5.40 9.92
C TYR A 108 1.56 5.87 8.46
N PHE A 109 0.43 5.99 7.77
CA PHE A 109 0.42 6.44 6.37
C PHE A 109 1.09 7.80 6.20
N ARG A 110 0.72 8.80 7.02
CA ARG A 110 1.33 10.12 6.97
C ARG A 110 2.85 10.07 7.12
N LYS A 111 3.33 9.28 8.08
CA LYS A 111 4.77 9.08 8.32
C LYS A 111 5.44 8.39 7.14
N ALA A 112 4.80 7.36 6.55
CA ALA A 112 5.34 6.62 5.41
C ALA A 112 5.46 7.52 4.17
N PHE A 113 4.41 8.27 3.83
CA PHE A 113 4.45 9.23 2.72
C PHE A 113 5.50 10.32 2.91
N GLN A 114 5.60 10.92 4.10
CA GLN A 114 6.59 11.94 4.40
C GLN A 114 8.02 11.39 4.35
N THR A 115 8.22 10.17 4.84
CA THR A 115 9.53 9.50 4.78
C THR A 115 9.93 9.20 3.35
N ALA A 116 9.02 8.66 2.54
CA ALA A 116 9.24 8.40 1.12
C ALA A 116 9.59 9.69 0.38
N ASN A 117 8.77 10.75 0.56
CA ASN A 117 9.01 12.06 -0.07
C ASN A 117 10.40 12.63 0.28
N LYS A 118 10.74 12.61 1.57
CA LYS A 118 12.05 13.11 2.03
C LYS A 118 13.20 12.28 1.45
N LYS A 119 13.09 10.96 1.41
CA LYS A 119 14.11 10.08 0.84
C LYS A 119 14.27 10.31 -0.66
N ILE A 120 13.17 10.45 -1.41
CA ILE A 120 13.19 10.73 -2.86
C ILE A 120 13.90 12.06 -3.12
N LEU A 121 13.48 13.15 -2.48
CA LEU A 121 14.10 14.48 -2.65
C LEU A 121 15.56 14.53 -2.20
N SER A 122 15.98 13.68 -1.26
CA SER A 122 17.39 13.60 -0.84
C SER A 122 18.29 12.82 -1.79
N GLN A 123 17.74 11.90 -2.59
CA GLN A 123 18.49 11.07 -3.54
C GLN A 123 18.37 11.56 -4.98
N LEU A 124 17.31 12.26 -5.29
CA LEU A 124 17.04 12.81 -6.62
C LEU A 124 16.81 14.30 -6.49
N ASP A 125 17.38 15.10 -7.42
CA ASP A 125 17.01 16.49 -7.52
C ASP A 125 15.53 16.63 -7.84
N GLU A 126 14.90 17.71 -7.42
CA GLU A 126 13.49 17.99 -7.68
C GLU A 126 13.18 17.93 -9.19
N GLY A 127 12.08 17.28 -9.55
CA GLY A 127 11.65 17.07 -10.93
C GLY A 127 12.44 16.02 -11.71
N ARG A 128 13.41 15.34 -11.11
CA ARG A 128 14.10 14.20 -11.75
C ARG A 128 13.38 12.88 -11.56
N GLY A 129 12.67 12.70 -10.45
CA GLY A 129 11.91 11.50 -10.18
C GLY A 129 10.86 11.72 -9.11
N ALA A 130 9.70 11.11 -9.32
CA ALA A 130 8.55 11.17 -8.44
C ALA A 130 7.74 9.86 -8.56
N ALA A 131 6.72 9.69 -7.73
CA ALA A 131 5.83 8.55 -7.83
C ALA A 131 4.40 8.88 -7.38
N SER A 132 3.43 8.33 -8.09
CA SER A 132 2.07 8.13 -7.60
C SER A 132 2.09 6.91 -6.70
N VAL A 133 1.55 7.00 -5.48
CA VAL A 133 1.66 5.93 -4.48
C VAL A 133 0.31 5.67 -3.83
N ALA A 134 -0.11 4.42 -3.82
CA ALA A 134 -1.25 3.96 -3.04
C ALA A 134 -0.84 2.83 -2.10
N ALA A 135 -1.38 2.86 -0.89
CA ALA A 135 -1.17 1.80 0.08
C ALA A 135 -2.47 1.42 0.79
N VAL A 136 -2.63 0.13 1.05
CA VAL A 136 -3.73 -0.42 1.84
C VAL A 136 -3.17 -1.24 2.99
N MET A 137 -3.89 -1.24 4.11
CA MET A 137 -3.66 -2.14 5.23
C MET A 137 -4.97 -2.86 5.55
N ILE A 138 -4.88 -4.16 5.80
CA ILE A 138 -6.04 -4.99 6.17
C ILE A 138 -5.74 -5.67 7.50
N HIS A 139 -6.67 -5.54 8.44
CA HIS A 139 -6.65 -6.20 9.75
C HIS A 139 -8.08 -6.45 10.23
N GLU A 140 -8.37 -7.66 10.68
CA GLU A 140 -9.70 -8.05 11.14
C GLU A 140 -10.82 -7.67 10.16
N ARG A 141 -10.58 -7.91 8.86
CA ARG A 141 -11.51 -7.57 7.77
C ARG A 141 -11.84 -6.08 7.66
N LYS A 142 -11.02 -5.21 8.21
CA LYS A 142 -11.10 -3.77 8.01
C LYS A 142 -9.96 -3.31 7.13
N MET A 143 -10.29 -2.62 6.07
CA MET A 143 -9.33 -2.00 5.17
C MET A 143 -9.18 -0.52 5.49
N TYR A 144 -7.92 -0.12 5.59
CA TYR A 144 -7.45 1.26 5.69
C TYR A 144 -6.65 1.57 4.44
N TYR A 145 -6.77 2.76 3.88
CA TYR A 145 -5.98 3.13 2.70
C TYR A 145 -5.52 4.59 2.76
N ALA A 146 -4.48 4.86 1.99
CA ALA A 146 -4.02 6.21 1.71
C ALA A 146 -3.39 6.27 0.31
N LEU A 147 -3.47 7.44 -0.32
CA LEU A 147 -3.08 7.67 -1.69
C LEU A 147 -2.48 9.06 -1.87
N ALA A 148 -1.45 9.17 -2.71
CA ALA A 148 -0.98 10.42 -3.30
C ALA A 148 -0.62 10.16 -4.76
N GLY A 149 -1.39 10.73 -5.68
CA GLY A 149 -1.29 10.48 -7.13
C GLY A 149 -2.56 9.87 -7.69
N ASP A 150 -2.46 8.99 -8.68
CA ASP A 150 -3.58 8.42 -9.43
C ASP A 150 -3.63 6.88 -9.46
N VAL A 151 -2.71 6.19 -8.78
CA VAL A 151 -2.85 4.75 -8.54
C VAL A 151 -4.23 4.46 -7.97
N LYS A 152 -5.00 3.57 -8.59
CA LYS A 152 -6.38 3.27 -8.17
C LYS A 152 -6.44 2.15 -7.14
N ILE A 153 -7.29 2.36 -6.15
CA ILE A 153 -7.71 1.33 -5.20
C ILE A 153 -9.18 1.02 -5.46
N ALA A 154 -9.49 -0.26 -5.66
CA ALA A 154 -10.85 -0.75 -5.88
C ALA A 154 -11.13 -2.01 -5.07
N VAL A 155 -12.40 -2.29 -4.80
CA VAL A 155 -12.85 -3.52 -4.13
C VAL A 155 -13.80 -4.26 -5.06
N TYR A 156 -13.44 -5.49 -5.40
CA TYR A 156 -14.32 -6.40 -6.12
C TYR A 156 -15.29 -7.04 -5.14
N ARG A 157 -16.58 -6.74 -5.33
CA ARG A 157 -17.66 -7.10 -4.43
C ARG A 157 -18.92 -7.42 -5.22
N LYS A 158 -19.49 -8.61 -5.00
CA LYS A 158 -20.76 -9.04 -5.63
C LYS A 158 -20.78 -8.96 -7.15
N GLY A 159 -19.66 -9.14 -7.81
CA GLY A 159 -19.55 -9.09 -9.27
C GLY A 159 -19.06 -7.75 -9.83
N ASP A 160 -19.04 -6.71 -9.03
CA ASP A 160 -18.64 -5.36 -9.44
C ASP A 160 -17.26 -4.97 -8.85
N LEU A 161 -16.43 -4.31 -9.64
CA LEU A 161 -15.18 -3.71 -9.20
C LEU A 161 -15.41 -2.23 -8.86
N VAL A 162 -15.51 -1.91 -7.58
CA VAL A 162 -15.90 -0.59 -7.09
C VAL A 162 -14.66 0.22 -6.68
N PRO A 163 -14.34 1.34 -7.37
CA PRO A 163 -13.25 2.21 -6.95
C PRO A 163 -13.57 2.87 -5.60
N VAL A 164 -12.57 2.92 -4.71
CA VAL A 164 -12.69 3.51 -3.37
C VAL A 164 -11.81 4.74 -3.21
N SER A 165 -10.83 4.94 -4.07
CA SER A 165 -9.98 6.14 -4.12
C SER A 165 -10.39 7.09 -5.24
N SER A 166 -10.18 8.39 -5.03
CA SER A 166 -10.48 9.44 -6.02
C SER A 166 -9.29 9.75 -6.91
N GLY A 167 -8.11 9.91 -6.31
CA GLY A 167 -6.87 10.30 -6.99
C GLY A 167 -6.65 11.80 -7.11
N HIS A 168 -5.44 12.19 -7.48
CA HIS A 168 -4.97 13.57 -7.50
C HIS A 168 -4.64 14.05 -8.92
N THR A 169 -5.60 13.93 -9.84
CA THR A 169 -5.49 14.44 -11.22
C THR A 169 -6.27 15.74 -11.39
N ILE A 170 -5.87 16.57 -12.36
CA ILE A 170 -6.47 17.90 -12.61
C ILE A 170 -7.95 17.77 -12.95
N ASP A 171 -8.36 16.76 -13.73
CA ASP A 171 -9.77 16.51 -14.05
C ASP A 171 -10.59 16.20 -12.79
N LYS A 172 -10.05 15.42 -11.82
CA LYS A 172 -10.70 15.16 -10.53
C LYS A 172 -10.82 16.43 -9.70
N LEU A 173 -9.74 17.21 -9.62
CA LEU A 173 -9.76 18.50 -8.93
C LEU A 173 -10.80 19.44 -9.55
N ALA A 174 -10.89 19.50 -10.89
CA ALA A 174 -11.88 20.33 -11.56
C ALA A 174 -13.32 19.89 -11.27
N GLN A 175 -13.59 18.57 -11.24
CA GLN A 175 -14.90 18.04 -10.86
C GLN A 175 -15.28 18.41 -9.41
N GLU A 176 -14.35 18.33 -8.48
CA GLU A 176 -14.57 18.73 -7.08
C GLU A 176 -14.84 20.22 -6.96
N LYS A 177 -14.00 21.06 -7.58
CA LYS A 177 -14.18 22.53 -7.57
C LYS A 177 -15.47 22.97 -8.25
N PHE A 178 -15.91 22.26 -9.28
CA PHE A 178 -17.23 22.51 -9.89
C PHE A 178 -18.38 22.16 -8.92
N LYS A 179 -18.32 20.99 -8.23
CA LYS A 179 -19.33 20.61 -7.23
C LYS A 179 -19.38 21.59 -6.04
N GLU A 180 -18.23 22.15 -5.66
CA GLU A 180 -18.14 23.20 -4.63
C GLU A 180 -18.60 24.58 -5.12
N GLY A 181 -18.95 24.73 -6.40
CA GLY A 181 -19.33 26.02 -6.99
C GLY A 181 -18.17 27.00 -7.20
N LYS A 182 -16.93 26.53 -7.17
CA LYS A 182 -15.72 27.34 -7.33
C LYS A 182 -15.22 27.43 -8.78
N LEU A 183 -15.75 26.60 -9.68
CA LEU A 183 -15.50 26.65 -11.10
C LEU A 183 -16.80 26.76 -11.87
N THR A 184 -16.77 27.49 -13.01
CA THR A 184 -17.87 27.46 -13.96
C THR A 184 -17.90 26.12 -14.70
N ARG A 185 -19.07 25.77 -15.27
CA ARG A 185 -19.19 24.56 -16.09
C ARG A 185 -18.21 24.58 -17.26
N GLN A 186 -18.01 25.73 -17.89
CA GLN A 186 -17.13 25.89 -19.04
C GLN A 186 -15.67 25.64 -18.68
N ASP A 187 -15.20 26.23 -17.56
CA ASP A 187 -13.83 26.02 -17.06
C ASP A 187 -13.59 24.56 -16.61
N ALA A 188 -14.59 23.97 -15.93
CA ALA A 188 -14.48 22.57 -15.51
C ALA A 188 -14.37 21.62 -16.72
N VAL A 189 -15.19 21.80 -17.76
CA VAL A 189 -15.14 20.99 -18.99
C VAL A 189 -13.79 21.12 -19.69
N ALA A 190 -13.22 22.34 -19.77
CA ALA A 190 -11.90 22.54 -20.36
C ALA A 190 -10.76 21.81 -19.65
N LEU A 191 -10.94 21.52 -18.35
CA LEU A 191 -9.95 20.81 -17.53
C LEU A 191 -10.13 19.27 -17.50
N LEU A 192 -11.27 18.75 -17.99
CA LEU A 192 -11.54 17.29 -17.98
C LEU A 192 -10.59 16.47 -18.86
N GLU A 193 -9.98 17.08 -19.87
CA GLU A 193 -9.03 16.42 -20.76
C GLU A 193 -7.60 16.37 -20.18
N HIS A 194 -7.38 17.00 -19.02
CA HIS A 194 -6.07 17.06 -18.38
C HIS A 194 -5.94 16.03 -17.27
N HIS A 195 -5.49 14.81 -17.63
CA HIS A 195 -5.17 13.73 -16.68
C HIS A 195 -3.80 13.92 -15.99
N ARG A 196 -3.31 15.15 -15.87
CA ARG A 196 -2.04 15.44 -15.20
C ARG A 196 -2.21 15.40 -13.71
N LEU A 197 -1.22 14.82 -13.03
CA LEU A 197 -1.12 14.86 -11.58
C LEU A 197 -0.85 16.30 -11.08
N TYR A 198 -1.57 16.69 -10.03
CA TYR A 198 -1.27 17.92 -9.29
C TYR A 198 -0.61 17.64 -7.93
N ASN A 199 -0.64 16.39 -7.47
CA ASN A 199 -0.07 15.96 -6.20
C ASN A 199 0.51 14.53 -6.30
N TYR A 200 1.73 14.33 -5.83
CA TYR A 200 2.48 13.09 -5.91
C TYR A 200 3.66 13.10 -4.93
N VAL A 201 4.28 11.96 -4.68
CA VAL A 201 5.46 11.82 -3.81
C VAL A 201 6.73 12.15 -4.60
N GLY A 202 7.66 12.91 -4.01
CA GLY A 202 8.87 13.41 -4.66
C GLY A 202 8.77 14.89 -5.09
N GLN A 203 7.78 15.64 -4.57
CA GLN A 203 7.67 17.08 -4.79
C GLN A 203 8.00 17.88 -3.53
N ASP A 204 8.62 19.05 -3.71
CA ASP A 204 8.80 19.99 -2.59
C ASP A 204 7.45 20.51 -2.11
N GLY A 205 7.33 20.67 -0.79
CA GLY A 205 6.07 21.10 -0.19
C GLY A 205 4.95 20.04 -0.20
N PHE A 206 5.24 18.77 -0.47
CA PHE A 206 4.26 17.67 -0.42
C PHE A 206 3.47 17.65 0.90
N ARG A 207 2.15 17.69 0.82
CA ARG A 207 1.26 17.72 2.01
C ARG A 207 -0.01 16.91 1.85
N ASP A 208 -0.55 16.82 0.65
CA ASP A 208 -1.86 16.27 0.43
C ASP A 208 -1.78 14.75 0.31
N ILE A 209 -2.55 14.07 1.15
CA ILE A 209 -2.70 12.61 1.15
C ILE A 209 -4.19 12.35 1.27
N GLU A 210 -4.74 11.62 0.30
CA GLU A 210 -6.09 11.08 0.41
C GLU A 210 -6.08 9.93 1.42
N PHE A 211 -6.98 10.00 2.39
CA PHE A 211 -7.17 8.96 3.39
C PHE A 211 -8.59 8.41 3.33
N PHE A 212 -8.75 7.21 3.87
CA PHE A 212 -10.06 6.67 4.19
C PHE A 212 -10.78 7.56 5.24
N ASP A 213 -12.06 7.82 5.04
CA ASP A 213 -12.88 8.51 6.05
C ASP A 213 -13.19 7.59 7.23
N LYS A 214 -13.59 6.34 6.90
CA LYS A 214 -13.86 5.26 7.85
C LYS A 214 -13.27 3.96 7.29
N PRO A 215 -12.79 3.06 8.17
CA PRO A 215 -12.34 1.74 7.73
C PRO A 215 -13.42 1.03 6.92
N ILE A 216 -13.06 0.50 5.76
CA ILE A 216 -13.98 -0.24 4.90
C ILE A 216 -14.04 -1.68 5.42
N THR A 217 -15.25 -2.13 5.77
CA THR A 217 -15.47 -3.53 6.15
C THR A 217 -15.44 -4.41 4.91
N LEU A 218 -14.59 -5.43 4.94
CA LEU A 218 -14.45 -6.44 3.90
C LEU A 218 -15.11 -7.75 4.35
N TYR A 219 -15.57 -8.53 3.39
CA TYR A 219 -16.18 -9.85 3.62
C TYR A 219 -15.35 -10.93 2.94
N GLY A 220 -15.46 -12.17 3.43
CA GLY A 220 -14.75 -13.31 2.85
C GLY A 220 -15.00 -13.45 1.35
N GLY A 221 -13.93 -13.65 0.58
CA GLY A 221 -13.96 -13.75 -0.88
C GLY A 221 -13.85 -12.40 -1.62
N GLU A 222 -14.05 -11.26 -0.97
CA GLU A 222 -13.83 -9.96 -1.62
C GLU A 222 -12.34 -9.73 -1.92
N ILE A 223 -12.07 -9.03 -3.05
CA ILE A 223 -10.72 -8.78 -3.52
C ILE A 223 -10.47 -7.26 -3.54
N VAL A 224 -9.43 -6.84 -2.85
CA VAL A 224 -8.90 -5.47 -2.96
C VAL A 224 -7.89 -5.45 -4.08
N ALA A 225 -8.00 -4.49 -5.00
CA ALA A 225 -7.10 -4.29 -6.12
C ALA A 225 -6.42 -2.92 -6.03
N LEU A 226 -5.08 -2.88 -6.13
CA LEU A 226 -4.29 -1.68 -6.39
C LEU A 226 -3.79 -1.77 -7.83
N MET A 227 -3.94 -0.70 -8.61
CA MET A 227 -3.67 -0.71 -10.05
C MET A 227 -2.99 0.59 -10.48
N SER A 228 -1.89 0.50 -11.27
CA SER A 228 -1.33 1.65 -11.96
C SER A 228 -2.18 2.05 -13.17
N ASP A 229 -1.96 3.24 -13.71
CA ASP A 229 -2.72 3.79 -14.85
C ASP A 229 -2.59 2.92 -16.10
N GLY A 230 -1.40 2.39 -16.41
CA GLY A 230 -1.20 1.48 -17.53
C GLY A 230 -2.09 0.24 -17.47
N LEU A 231 -2.50 -0.22 -16.28
CA LEU A 231 -3.48 -1.30 -16.18
C LEU A 231 -4.91 -0.80 -16.40
N TYR A 232 -5.39 0.18 -15.62
CA TYR A 232 -6.80 0.56 -15.66
C TYR A 232 -7.20 1.38 -16.90
N ASP A 233 -6.24 1.98 -17.59
CA ASP A 233 -6.44 2.58 -18.91
C ASP A 233 -6.26 1.54 -20.03
N GLY A 234 -5.43 0.55 -19.77
CA GLY A 234 -5.15 -0.53 -20.73
C GLY A 234 -6.18 -1.65 -20.75
N VAL A 235 -6.88 -1.96 -19.65
CA VAL A 235 -7.88 -3.04 -19.56
C VAL A 235 -9.24 -2.46 -19.25
N SER A 236 -10.28 -2.89 -19.97
CA SER A 236 -11.63 -2.42 -19.67
C SER A 236 -12.07 -2.88 -18.28
N TRP A 237 -12.84 -2.04 -17.59
CA TRP A 237 -13.36 -2.34 -16.25
C TRP A 237 -14.11 -3.68 -16.22
N ARG A 238 -14.94 -3.91 -17.24
CA ARG A 238 -15.68 -5.15 -17.44
C ARG A 238 -14.77 -6.38 -17.58
N SER A 239 -13.68 -6.26 -18.37
CA SER A 239 -12.73 -7.37 -18.53
C SER A 239 -12.01 -7.69 -17.21
N MET A 240 -11.72 -6.66 -16.39
CA MET A 240 -11.18 -6.87 -15.05
C MET A 240 -12.18 -7.59 -14.16
N GLU A 241 -13.45 -7.21 -14.16
CA GLU A 241 -14.52 -7.87 -13.41
C GLU A 241 -14.70 -9.33 -13.82
N GLU A 242 -14.71 -9.60 -15.13
CA GLU A 242 -14.81 -10.96 -15.68
C GLU A 242 -13.60 -11.83 -15.26
N CYS A 243 -12.38 -11.29 -15.26
CA CYS A 243 -11.20 -11.98 -14.76
C CYS A 243 -11.27 -12.24 -13.24
N LEU A 244 -11.71 -11.25 -12.46
CA LEU A 244 -11.81 -11.38 -11.00
C LEU A 244 -12.92 -12.35 -10.57
N ALA A 245 -13.95 -12.54 -11.38
CA ALA A 245 -15.04 -13.48 -11.15
C ALA A 245 -14.63 -14.96 -11.32
N GLN A 246 -13.60 -15.25 -12.11
CA GLN A 246 -13.15 -16.61 -12.38
C GLN A 246 -12.63 -17.29 -11.10
N GLU A 247 -12.57 -18.62 -11.10
CA GLU A 247 -11.82 -19.36 -10.08
C GLU A 247 -10.32 -19.16 -10.27
N GLY A 248 -9.54 -19.38 -9.22
CA GLY A 248 -8.09 -19.25 -9.26
C GLY A 248 -7.54 -18.36 -8.15
N SER A 249 -6.22 -18.39 -8.00
CA SER A 249 -5.48 -17.61 -7.02
C SER A 249 -5.37 -16.14 -7.41
N CYS A 250 -5.13 -15.27 -6.43
CA CYS A 250 -4.83 -13.86 -6.70
C CYS A 250 -3.63 -13.68 -7.63
N LYS A 251 -2.64 -14.57 -7.54
CA LYS A 251 -1.46 -14.52 -8.42
C LYS A 251 -1.81 -14.83 -9.88
N GLU A 252 -2.61 -15.87 -10.13
CA GLU A 252 -3.06 -16.22 -11.47
C GLU A 252 -3.88 -15.11 -12.10
N LYS A 253 -4.83 -14.53 -11.34
CA LYS A 253 -5.64 -13.39 -11.79
C LYS A 253 -4.79 -12.15 -12.08
N ALA A 254 -3.82 -11.84 -11.23
CA ALA A 254 -2.91 -10.71 -11.46
C ALA A 254 -2.07 -10.91 -12.74
N LEU A 255 -1.60 -12.13 -12.99
CA LEU A 255 -0.89 -12.48 -14.23
C LEU A 255 -1.80 -12.33 -15.45
N GLU A 256 -3.06 -12.80 -15.38
CA GLU A 256 -4.02 -12.68 -16.47
C GLU A 256 -4.35 -11.22 -16.79
N LEU A 257 -4.56 -10.39 -15.77
CA LEU A 257 -4.82 -8.96 -15.95
C LEU A 257 -3.67 -8.25 -16.67
N VAL A 258 -2.44 -8.56 -16.31
CA VAL A 258 -1.25 -8.01 -16.99
C VAL A 258 -1.09 -8.58 -18.40
N GLU A 259 -1.47 -9.82 -18.61
CA GLU A 259 -1.40 -10.45 -19.93
C GLU A 259 -2.40 -9.85 -20.93
N PHE A 260 -3.52 -9.26 -20.47
CA PHE A 260 -4.40 -8.46 -21.35
C PHE A 260 -3.64 -7.29 -21.98
N ILE A 261 -2.74 -6.63 -21.23
CA ILE A 261 -1.89 -5.56 -21.76
C ILE A 261 -0.88 -6.12 -22.78
N ASN A 262 -0.21 -7.22 -22.46
CA ASN A 262 0.81 -7.81 -23.32
C ASN A 262 0.24 -8.22 -24.69
N ARG A 263 -0.99 -8.75 -24.72
CA ARG A 263 -1.66 -9.22 -25.95
C ARG A 263 -2.19 -8.10 -26.83
N LYS A 264 -2.27 -6.86 -26.35
CA LYS A 264 -2.69 -5.74 -27.20
C LYS A 264 -1.68 -5.49 -28.30
N GLN A 265 -2.19 -5.23 -29.51
CA GLN A 265 -1.39 -4.76 -30.64
C GLN A 265 -1.29 -3.22 -30.58
N ASP A 266 -0.56 -2.72 -29.60
CA ASP A 266 -0.31 -1.30 -29.39
C ASP A 266 1.18 -1.11 -29.14
N ASP A 267 1.80 -0.24 -29.90
CA ASP A 267 3.24 0.05 -29.79
C ASP A 267 3.57 1.03 -28.65
N ASN A 268 2.56 1.60 -28.01
CA ASN A 268 2.74 2.59 -26.94
C ASN A 268 2.09 2.16 -25.61
N LYS A 269 2.36 0.92 -25.19
CA LYS A 269 1.89 0.40 -23.89
C LYS A 269 2.74 0.95 -22.76
N ASP A 270 2.07 1.45 -21.71
CA ASP A 270 2.75 1.86 -20.48
C ASP A 270 3.17 0.69 -19.61
N ASN A 271 3.99 0.95 -18.58
CA ASN A 271 4.14 0.06 -17.47
C ASN A 271 2.77 -0.22 -16.85
N ALA A 272 2.48 -1.45 -16.51
CA ALA A 272 1.21 -1.81 -15.91
C ALA A 272 1.42 -2.79 -14.74
N SER A 273 0.84 -2.46 -13.60
CA SER A 273 1.01 -3.21 -12.37
C SER A 273 -0.28 -3.38 -11.61
N VAL A 274 -0.42 -4.53 -10.95
CA VAL A 274 -1.57 -4.85 -10.11
C VAL A 274 -1.15 -5.64 -8.87
N ILE A 275 -1.80 -5.34 -7.74
CA ILE A 275 -1.80 -6.17 -6.54
C ILE A 275 -3.24 -6.53 -6.22
N LEU A 276 -3.48 -7.80 -5.95
CA LEU A 276 -4.76 -8.33 -5.52
C LEU A 276 -4.62 -8.93 -4.11
N LEU A 277 -5.57 -8.59 -3.23
CA LEU A 277 -5.65 -9.08 -1.87
C LEU A 277 -7.06 -9.66 -1.66
N ARG A 278 -7.20 -11.00 -1.66
CA ARG A 278 -8.47 -11.68 -1.36
C ARG A 278 -8.58 -11.91 0.14
N VAL A 279 -9.68 -11.47 0.73
CA VAL A 279 -10.01 -11.73 2.13
C VAL A 279 -10.42 -13.19 2.30
N LEU A 280 -9.84 -13.88 3.29
CA LEU A 280 -10.09 -15.30 3.58
C LEU A 280 -11.20 -15.48 4.64
#